data_e46edc46496ad0940707ca5a2dd6afad
#
_entry.id   e46edc46496ad0940707ca5a2dd6afad
#
_cell.length_a   1.000
_cell.length_b   1.000
_cell.length_c   1.000
_cell.angle_alpha   90.00
_cell.angle_beta   90.00
_cell.angle_gamma   90.00
#
_symmetry.space_group_name_H-M   'P 1'
#
loop_
_entity.id
_entity.type
_entity.pdbx_description
1 polymer ?
#
loop_
_entity_poly.entity_id
_entity_poly.type
_entity_poly.pdbx_seq_one_letter_code
_entity_poly.pdbx_strand_id
1 'polypeptide(L)'
;CTGAMFMISPGWTFIALGCEAAIFWLVQRRALRARWGDMRTGLVMALVRLCVQWLERRPADSRNWRPNVLALTPLPVSSPWILLLARAISCNRGLVTLASVVPGALARQPERLDELHDALKRCAERFRMGVVARVQPAGDTWSGVRELVRTYGFGPLVPNTVLVGSPVDADATVAFGGFVVDLARLRRNLVVIREPQTAQQDLPGGRGDLRLDVWWRGQNANGAFMLALACLVQRGTLRRVRLRLCQIAEAGASVAACTRVLEDFARQARIEAEVCVVEGDGRPFAVRISELSAAADATCIGLRMPRADETPDSYWDYFRTLRDATAPLPLVAFALASEQVNFKSIFRN
;
A
#
# COMPACT_ATOMS: atom_id res chain seq x y z
N CYS A 1 -26.45 15.26 -40.04
CA CYS A 1 -27.48 15.68 -39.03
C CYS A 1 -28.23 16.94 -39.44
N THR A 2 -27.57 18.02 -39.88
CA THR A 2 -28.20 19.32 -40.21
C THR A 2 -29.26 19.22 -41.33
N GLY A 3 -29.01 18.40 -42.38
CA GLY A 3 -29.94 18.18 -43.44
C GLY A 3 -31.26 17.51 -43.04
N ALA A 4 -31.20 16.57 -42.10
CA ALA A 4 -32.39 15.92 -41.53
C ALA A 4 -33.22 16.85 -40.68
N MET A 5 -32.56 17.71 -39.88
CA MET A 5 -33.26 18.75 -39.08
C MET A 5 -33.96 19.78 -39.94
N PHE A 6 -33.39 20.14 -41.10
CA PHE A 6 -33.98 21.07 -42.05
C PHE A 6 -35.27 20.53 -42.68
N MET A 7 -35.32 19.21 -42.91
CA MET A 7 -36.52 18.56 -43.48
C MET A 7 -37.67 18.43 -42.45
N ILE A 8 -37.35 18.40 -41.14
CA ILE A 8 -38.35 18.26 -40.09
C ILE A 8 -38.94 19.63 -39.69
N SER A 9 -38.10 20.63 -39.52
CA SER A 9 -38.55 22.01 -39.16
C SER A 9 -37.47 23.05 -39.51
N PRO A 10 -37.64 23.78 -40.62
CA PRO A 10 -36.65 24.79 -41.02
C PRO A 10 -36.45 25.90 -39.99
N GLY A 11 -37.55 26.33 -39.33
CA GLY A 11 -37.48 27.40 -38.34
C GLY A 11 -36.62 27.07 -37.12
N TRP A 12 -36.80 25.88 -36.56
CA TRP A 12 -35.99 25.41 -35.42
C TRP A 12 -34.52 25.15 -35.80
N THR A 13 -34.27 24.77 -37.06
CA THR A 13 -32.90 24.59 -37.58
C THR A 13 -32.15 25.93 -37.65
N PHE A 14 -32.81 27.00 -38.10
CA PHE A 14 -32.19 28.32 -38.08
C PHE A 14 -31.95 28.87 -36.69
N ILE A 15 -32.84 28.60 -35.73
CA ILE A 15 -32.65 28.97 -34.31
C ILE A 15 -31.45 28.19 -33.73
N ALA A 16 -31.33 26.89 -33.96
CA ALA A 16 -30.23 26.07 -33.50
C ALA A 16 -28.88 26.53 -34.07
N LEU A 17 -28.80 26.79 -35.39
CA LEU A 17 -27.62 27.31 -36.05
C LEU A 17 -27.26 28.72 -35.54
N GLY A 18 -28.24 29.56 -35.26
CA GLY A 18 -28.03 30.88 -34.66
C GLY A 18 -27.47 30.79 -33.24
N CYS A 19 -27.98 29.89 -32.43
CA CYS A 19 -27.44 29.61 -31.09
C CYS A 19 -26.01 29.02 -31.17
N GLU A 20 -25.72 28.06 -32.06
CA GLU A 20 -24.36 27.55 -32.28
C GLU A 20 -23.39 28.65 -32.69
N ALA A 21 -23.80 29.50 -33.67
CA ALA A 21 -22.98 30.62 -34.12
C ALA A 21 -22.76 31.65 -33.01
N ALA A 22 -23.78 31.95 -32.20
CA ALA A 22 -23.66 32.85 -31.06
C ALA A 22 -22.75 32.27 -29.96
N ILE A 23 -22.88 30.99 -29.63
CA ILE A 23 -22.02 30.31 -28.69
C ILE A 23 -20.58 30.27 -29.22
N PHE A 24 -20.39 29.92 -30.50
CA PHE A 24 -19.07 29.91 -31.15
C PHE A 24 -18.43 31.32 -31.11
N TRP A 25 -19.18 32.34 -31.42
CA TRP A 25 -18.70 33.72 -31.38
C TRP A 25 -18.38 34.20 -29.96
N LEU A 26 -19.22 33.89 -28.98
CA LEU A 26 -18.97 34.15 -27.56
C LEU A 26 -17.73 33.42 -27.05
N VAL A 27 -17.57 32.16 -27.41
CA VAL A 27 -16.40 31.36 -27.07
C VAL A 27 -15.16 31.94 -27.77
N GLN A 28 -15.25 32.32 -29.05
CA GLN A 28 -14.15 32.91 -29.79
C GLN A 28 -13.75 34.30 -29.27
N ARG A 29 -14.72 35.11 -28.85
CA ARG A 29 -14.46 36.40 -28.18
C ARG A 29 -13.85 36.25 -26.79
N ARG A 30 -14.23 35.19 -26.04
CA ARG A 30 -13.65 34.85 -24.73
C ARG A 30 -12.42 33.94 -24.83
N ALA A 31 -12.22 33.30 -25.96
CA ALA A 31 -11.04 32.46 -26.25
C ALA A 31 -9.79 33.30 -26.57
N LEU A 32 -9.68 34.43 -25.91
CA LEU A 32 -8.44 35.17 -25.83
C LEU A 32 -7.36 34.25 -25.23
N ARG A 33 -6.56 33.61 -26.10
CA ARG A 33 -5.26 33.03 -25.78
C ARG A 33 -5.20 31.83 -24.81
N ALA A 34 -6.29 31.12 -24.56
CA ALA A 34 -6.19 29.87 -23.87
C ALA A 34 -5.61 28.78 -24.80
N ARG A 35 -4.40 28.34 -24.53
CA ARG A 35 -3.85 27.14 -25.18
C ARG A 35 -4.78 25.96 -24.90
N TRP A 36 -5.13 25.19 -25.93
CA TRP A 36 -6.02 24.02 -25.82
C TRP A 36 -5.60 23.05 -24.72
N GLY A 37 -4.31 23.06 -24.31
CA GLY A 37 -3.77 22.33 -23.16
C GLY A 37 -4.40 22.72 -21.82
N ASP A 38 -4.65 24.01 -21.60
CA ASP A 38 -5.20 24.53 -20.33
C ASP A 38 -6.66 24.14 -20.13
N MET A 39 -7.44 24.05 -21.21
CA MET A 39 -8.85 23.67 -21.12
C MET A 39 -9.06 22.21 -20.71
N ARG A 40 -8.25 21.29 -21.24
CA ARG A 40 -8.27 19.88 -20.84
C ARG A 40 -7.86 19.70 -19.39
N THR A 41 -6.79 20.35 -19.00
CA THR A 41 -6.29 20.34 -17.61
C THR A 41 -7.33 20.91 -16.65
N GLY A 42 -7.98 22.04 -17.03
CA GLY A 42 -9.05 22.64 -16.23
C GLY A 42 -10.25 21.72 -16.05
N LEU A 43 -10.67 21.01 -17.11
CA LEU A 43 -11.77 20.04 -17.03
C LEU A 43 -11.41 18.86 -16.12
N VAL A 44 -10.19 18.31 -16.27
CA VAL A 44 -9.71 17.22 -15.42
C VAL A 44 -9.66 17.66 -13.96
N MET A 45 -9.16 18.88 -13.68
CA MET A 45 -9.11 19.41 -12.31
C MET A 45 -10.50 19.62 -11.73
N ALA A 46 -11.46 20.10 -12.53
CA ALA A 46 -12.85 20.23 -12.09
C ALA A 46 -13.46 18.85 -11.74
N LEU A 47 -13.18 17.83 -12.55
CA LEU A 47 -13.63 16.46 -12.31
C LEU A 47 -12.99 15.89 -11.02
N VAL A 48 -11.68 16.07 -10.86
CA VAL A 48 -10.96 15.64 -9.63
C VAL A 48 -11.58 16.29 -8.40
N ARG A 49 -11.85 17.60 -8.44
CA ARG A 49 -12.52 18.32 -7.35
C ARG A 49 -13.88 17.70 -7.00
N LEU A 50 -14.72 17.46 -8.02
CA LEU A 50 -16.04 16.87 -7.82
C LEU A 50 -15.94 15.45 -7.23
N CYS A 51 -15.00 14.62 -7.73
CA CYS A 51 -14.78 13.27 -7.22
C CYS A 51 -14.32 13.29 -5.76
N VAL A 52 -13.37 14.15 -5.39
CA VAL A 52 -12.89 14.27 -4.01
C VAL A 52 -14.01 14.73 -3.07
N GLN A 53 -14.76 15.76 -3.45
CA GLN A 53 -15.90 16.24 -2.64
C GLN A 53 -17.00 15.17 -2.49
N TRP A 54 -17.24 14.38 -3.54
CA TRP A 54 -18.21 13.30 -3.49
C TRP A 54 -17.74 12.16 -2.56
N LEU A 55 -16.46 11.79 -2.63
CA LEU A 55 -15.87 10.78 -1.75
C LEU A 55 -15.89 11.22 -0.27
N GLU A 56 -15.62 12.51 0.01
CA GLU A 56 -15.60 13.05 1.37
C GLU A 56 -16.96 12.99 2.05
N ARG A 57 -18.05 13.14 1.28
CA ARG A 57 -19.42 13.06 1.78
C ARG A 57 -19.93 11.63 2.00
N ARG A 58 -19.20 10.63 1.54
CA ARG A 58 -19.60 9.22 1.65
C ARG A 58 -18.93 8.54 2.83
N PRO A 59 -19.70 7.79 3.64
CA PRO A 59 -19.07 6.95 4.65
C PRO A 59 -18.18 5.91 3.98
N ALA A 60 -17.03 5.64 4.58
CA ALA A 60 -16.13 4.60 4.11
C ALA A 60 -16.81 3.23 4.23
N ASP A 61 -17.07 2.59 3.09
CA ASP A 61 -17.55 1.19 3.06
C ASP A 61 -16.34 0.26 3.01
N SER A 62 -16.22 -0.60 4.01
CA SER A 62 -15.10 -1.55 4.11
C SER A 62 -15.02 -2.53 2.92
N ARG A 63 -16.13 -2.79 2.22
CA ARG A 63 -16.14 -3.61 0.99
C ARG A 63 -15.38 -2.97 -0.16
N ASN A 64 -15.35 -1.64 -0.19
CA ASN A 64 -14.62 -0.86 -1.18
C ASN A 64 -13.21 -0.47 -0.74
N TRP A 65 -12.77 -1.01 0.40
CA TRP A 65 -11.44 -0.73 0.89
C TRP A 65 -10.36 -1.07 -0.15
N ARG A 66 -9.48 -0.12 -0.36
CA ARG A 66 -8.29 -0.26 -1.22
C ARG A 66 -7.10 0.36 -0.50
N PRO A 67 -5.92 -0.23 -0.62
CA PRO A 67 -4.73 0.40 -0.09
C PRO A 67 -4.42 1.67 -0.88
N ASN A 68 -4.41 2.80 -0.16
CA ASN A 68 -3.80 4.05 -0.58
C ASN A 68 -2.41 4.05 0.03
N VAL A 69 -1.41 3.76 -0.79
CA VAL A 69 -0.08 3.35 -0.35
C VAL A 69 0.86 4.54 -0.33
N LEU A 70 1.52 4.75 0.81
CA LEU A 70 2.72 5.57 0.92
C LEU A 70 3.94 4.63 1.04
N ALA A 71 4.68 4.45 -0.04
CA ALA A 71 5.88 3.63 -0.07
C ALA A 71 7.11 4.50 0.17
N LEU A 72 7.79 4.26 1.29
CA LEU A 72 8.98 4.99 1.71
C LEU A 72 10.24 4.24 1.24
N THR A 73 11.05 4.89 0.44
CA THR A 73 12.30 4.30 -0.08
C THR A 73 13.45 5.30 -0.01
N PRO A 74 14.67 4.86 0.34
CA PRO A 74 15.85 5.70 0.24
C PRO A 74 16.20 6.00 -1.24
N LEU A 75 16.98 7.04 -1.48
CA LEU A 75 17.56 7.34 -2.77
C LEU A 75 19.10 7.24 -2.69
N PRO A 76 19.76 6.54 -3.61
CA PRO A 76 19.17 5.76 -4.71
C PRO A 76 18.30 4.61 -4.21
N VAL A 77 17.30 4.22 -4.99
CA VAL A 77 16.38 3.16 -4.60
C VAL A 77 17.13 1.84 -4.43
N SER A 78 17.33 1.45 -3.19
CA SER A 78 18.04 0.22 -2.82
C SER A 78 17.10 -0.97 -2.56
N SER A 79 15.79 -0.71 -2.49
CA SER A 79 14.78 -1.67 -2.09
C SER A 79 13.76 -1.93 -3.21
N PRO A 80 14.06 -2.82 -4.18
CA PRO A 80 13.10 -3.16 -5.24
C PRO A 80 11.84 -3.85 -4.71
N TRP A 81 11.93 -4.54 -3.58
CA TRP A 81 10.81 -5.28 -2.99
C TRP A 81 9.69 -4.38 -2.49
N ILE A 82 10.00 -3.18 -1.99
CA ILE A 82 8.99 -2.18 -1.62
C ILE A 82 8.19 -1.77 -2.84
N LEU A 83 8.85 -1.54 -3.98
CA LEU A 83 8.18 -1.18 -5.23
C LEU A 83 7.33 -2.32 -5.77
N LEU A 84 7.86 -3.53 -5.76
CA LEU A 84 7.14 -4.72 -6.23
C LEU A 84 5.91 -5.00 -5.38
N LEU A 85 6.03 -4.88 -4.06
CA LEU A 85 4.88 -5.04 -3.17
C LEU A 85 3.86 -3.91 -3.36
N ALA A 86 4.30 -2.65 -3.43
CA ALA A 86 3.41 -1.52 -3.68
C ALA A 86 2.62 -1.69 -4.98
N ARG A 87 3.31 -2.15 -6.05
CA ARG A 87 2.68 -2.48 -7.34
C ARG A 87 1.66 -3.61 -7.18
N ALA A 88 2.05 -4.71 -6.52
CA ALA A 88 1.20 -5.88 -6.38
C ALA A 88 -0.09 -5.57 -5.60
N ILE A 89 0.02 -4.90 -4.44
CA ILE A 89 -1.14 -4.59 -3.60
C ILE A 89 -2.04 -3.49 -4.17
N SER A 90 -1.49 -2.58 -4.98
CA SER A 90 -2.31 -1.55 -5.63
C SER A 90 -3.17 -2.10 -6.76
N CYS A 91 -2.77 -3.20 -7.39
CA CYS A 91 -3.46 -3.85 -8.53
C CYS A 91 -3.90 -2.84 -9.62
N ASN A 92 -3.15 -1.75 -9.82
CA ASN A 92 -3.50 -0.59 -10.67
C ASN A 92 -4.86 0.07 -10.33
N ARG A 93 -5.40 -0.14 -9.12
CA ARG A 93 -6.68 0.41 -8.66
C ARG A 93 -6.54 1.28 -7.41
N GLY A 94 -5.45 1.13 -6.67
CA GLY A 94 -5.09 1.96 -5.51
C GLY A 94 -4.19 3.12 -5.92
N LEU A 95 -4.19 4.17 -5.10
CA LEU A 95 -3.21 5.25 -5.24
C LEU A 95 -1.90 4.81 -4.61
N VAL A 96 -0.80 5.09 -5.30
CA VAL A 96 0.55 4.81 -4.77
C VAL A 96 1.35 6.11 -4.80
N THR A 97 1.85 6.50 -3.65
CA THR A 97 2.85 7.56 -3.53
C THR A 97 4.19 6.91 -3.20
N LEU A 98 5.15 7.15 -4.07
CA LEU A 98 6.53 6.75 -3.82
C LEU A 98 7.27 7.95 -3.23
N ALA A 99 7.70 7.84 -2.00
CA ALA A 99 8.29 8.95 -1.28
C ALA A 99 9.72 8.63 -0.79
N SER A 100 10.57 9.65 -0.83
CA SER A 100 11.90 9.59 -0.24
C SER A 100 12.16 10.79 0.65
N VAL A 101 12.73 10.55 1.81
CA VAL A 101 13.17 11.61 2.72
C VAL A 101 14.65 11.89 2.47
N VAL A 102 14.97 13.15 2.29
CA VAL A 102 16.35 13.62 2.05
C VAL A 102 16.83 14.41 3.26
N PRO A 103 17.73 13.84 4.08
CA PRO A 103 18.18 14.48 5.30
C PRO A 103 19.35 15.45 5.07
N GLY A 104 19.55 16.35 6.03
CA GLY A 104 20.76 17.14 6.19
C GLY A 104 21.00 18.22 5.14
N ALA A 105 22.24 18.39 4.70
CA ALA A 105 22.67 19.47 3.80
C ALA A 105 22.03 19.38 2.40
N LEU A 106 21.76 18.18 1.91
CA LEU A 106 21.10 17.96 0.61
C LEU A 106 19.66 18.49 0.60
N ALA A 107 19.00 18.52 1.74
CA ALA A 107 17.64 19.05 1.88
C ALA A 107 17.53 20.55 1.56
N ARG A 108 18.67 21.28 1.56
CA ARG A 108 18.73 22.73 1.33
C ARG A 108 19.08 23.09 -0.12
N GLN A 109 19.22 22.12 -1.01
CA GLN A 109 19.62 22.31 -2.41
C GLN A 109 18.42 22.02 -3.33
N PRO A 110 17.66 23.04 -3.80
CA PRO A 110 16.44 22.83 -4.60
C PRO A 110 16.71 22.03 -5.89
N GLU A 111 17.78 22.37 -6.62
CA GLU A 111 18.14 21.69 -7.87
C GLU A 111 18.37 20.19 -7.65
N ARG A 112 19.02 19.85 -6.52
CA ARG A 112 19.26 18.45 -6.17
C ARG A 112 17.97 17.71 -5.79
N LEU A 113 17.03 18.40 -5.16
CA LEU A 113 15.71 17.82 -4.85
C LEU A 113 14.90 17.52 -6.12
N ASP A 114 14.99 18.39 -7.14
CA ASP A 114 14.35 18.16 -8.44
C ASP A 114 14.98 16.98 -9.18
N GLU A 115 16.31 16.87 -9.19
CA GLU A 115 17.02 15.71 -9.75
C GLU A 115 16.59 14.39 -9.08
N LEU A 116 16.48 14.39 -7.74
CA LEU A 116 16.05 13.24 -6.96
C LEU A 116 14.59 12.90 -7.22
N HIS A 117 13.72 13.90 -7.39
CA HIS A 117 12.34 13.71 -7.76
C HIS A 117 12.19 13.05 -9.13
N ASP A 118 12.96 13.49 -10.12
CA ASP A 118 12.96 12.88 -11.44
C ASP A 118 13.57 11.47 -11.44
N ALA A 119 14.59 11.23 -10.61
CA ALA A 119 15.14 9.89 -10.42
C ALA A 119 14.10 8.93 -9.85
N LEU A 120 13.27 9.40 -8.89
CA LEU A 120 12.19 8.62 -8.31
C LEU A 120 11.10 8.30 -9.33
N LYS A 121 10.73 9.26 -10.18
CA LYS A 121 9.80 9.04 -11.30
C LYS A 121 10.32 8.01 -12.30
N ARG A 122 11.56 8.17 -12.76
CA ARG A 122 12.19 7.19 -13.68
C ARG A 122 12.24 5.79 -13.08
N CYS A 123 12.49 5.69 -11.77
CA CYS A 123 12.43 4.41 -11.09
C CYS A 123 11.04 3.78 -11.15
N ALA A 124 9.99 4.55 -10.84
CA ALA A 124 8.61 4.08 -10.92
C ALA A 124 8.20 3.64 -12.34
N GLU A 125 8.62 4.36 -13.36
CA GLU A 125 8.39 4.03 -14.78
C GLU A 125 9.02 2.68 -15.15
N ARG A 126 10.23 2.39 -14.68
CA ARG A 126 10.88 1.08 -14.89
C ARG A 126 10.07 -0.07 -14.31
N PHE A 127 9.36 0.15 -13.21
CA PHE A 127 8.43 -0.83 -12.63
C PHE A 127 7.03 -0.77 -13.22
N ARG A 128 6.79 0.05 -14.25
CA ARG A 128 5.48 0.27 -14.90
C ARG A 128 4.38 0.62 -13.90
N MET A 129 4.70 1.50 -12.97
CA MET A 129 3.78 1.96 -11.93
C MET A 129 3.31 3.39 -12.21
N GLY A 130 2.00 3.60 -12.21
CA GLY A 130 1.43 4.94 -12.10
C GLY A 130 1.51 5.40 -10.64
N VAL A 131 2.51 6.21 -10.31
CA VAL A 131 2.71 6.70 -8.94
C VAL A 131 2.80 8.21 -8.88
N VAL A 132 2.49 8.76 -7.71
CA VAL A 132 2.85 10.13 -7.35
C VAL A 132 4.23 10.09 -6.68
N ALA A 133 5.21 10.74 -7.28
CA ALA A 133 6.55 10.84 -6.68
C ALA A 133 6.59 12.01 -5.66
N ARG A 134 7.22 11.79 -4.51
CA ARG A 134 7.41 12.82 -3.49
C ARG A 134 8.82 12.76 -2.91
N VAL A 135 9.53 13.88 -2.92
CA VAL A 135 10.78 14.06 -2.18
C VAL A 135 10.50 15.00 -1.01
N GLN A 136 10.84 14.57 0.20
CA GLN A 136 10.63 15.33 1.43
C GLN A 136 11.99 15.73 2.01
N PRO A 137 12.35 17.02 2.00
CA PRO A 137 13.51 17.50 2.72
C PRO A 137 13.27 17.50 4.22
N ALA A 138 14.27 17.10 5.01
CA ALA A 138 14.17 17.06 6.46
C ALA A 138 15.54 17.26 7.14
N GLY A 139 15.54 17.52 8.44
CA GLY A 139 16.75 17.57 9.25
C GLY A 139 17.40 16.19 9.40
N ASP A 140 16.57 15.19 9.69
CA ASP A 140 16.94 13.76 9.74
C ASP A 140 15.86 12.89 9.08
N THR A 141 16.22 11.64 8.79
CA THR A 141 15.34 10.72 8.04
C THR A 141 14.04 10.43 8.79
N TRP A 142 14.11 10.12 10.08
CA TRP A 142 12.93 9.67 10.82
C TRP A 142 11.98 10.81 11.20
N SER A 143 12.50 12.00 11.49
CA SER A 143 11.65 13.18 11.67
C SER A 143 10.90 13.50 10.38
N GLY A 144 11.58 13.45 9.24
CA GLY A 144 10.97 13.68 7.94
C GLY A 144 9.92 12.62 7.57
N VAL A 145 10.19 11.35 7.86
CA VAL A 145 9.21 10.26 7.68
C VAL A 145 7.97 10.49 8.55
N ARG A 146 8.14 10.81 9.81
CA ARG A 146 7.02 11.08 10.75
C ARG A 146 6.21 12.30 10.33
N GLU A 147 6.88 13.38 9.90
CA GLU A 147 6.22 14.57 9.38
C GLU A 147 5.42 14.24 8.11
N LEU A 148 6.03 13.54 7.16
CA LEU A 148 5.39 13.14 5.92
C LEU A 148 4.13 12.32 6.17
N VAL A 149 4.18 11.32 7.05
CA VAL A 149 3.03 10.50 7.38
C VAL A 149 1.90 11.30 8.05
N ARG A 150 2.25 12.32 8.85
CA ARG A 150 1.25 13.17 9.52
C ARG A 150 0.57 14.16 8.59
N THR A 151 1.29 14.68 7.60
CA THR A 151 0.85 15.84 6.80
C THR A 151 0.47 15.49 5.37
N TYR A 152 0.93 14.34 4.84
CA TYR A 152 0.72 13.99 3.44
C TYR A 152 -0.69 13.48 3.15
N GLY A 153 -1.26 14.01 2.07
CA GLY A 153 -2.60 13.70 1.62
C GLY A 153 -3.62 14.73 2.08
N PHE A 154 -4.83 14.65 1.54
CA PHE A 154 -5.94 15.52 1.92
C PHE A 154 -7.27 14.79 1.76
N GLY A 155 -8.21 15.02 2.68
CA GLY A 155 -9.52 14.39 2.68
C GLY A 155 -9.45 12.86 2.52
N PRO A 156 -10.19 12.29 1.58
CA PRO A 156 -10.21 10.84 1.34
C PRO A 156 -8.94 10.29 0.67
N LEU A 157 -8.02 11.16 0.22
CA LEU A 157 -6.78 10.77 -0.46
C LEU A 157 -5.58 10.68 0.48
N VAL A 158 -5.84 10.63 1.77
CA VAL A 158 -4.78 10.39 2.77
C VAL A 158 -4.36 8.92 2.71
N PRO A 159 -3.04 8.59 2.65
CA PRO A 159 -2.57 7.21 2.67
C PRO A 159 -3.04 6.45 3.91
N ASN A 160 -3.60 5.28 3.71
CA ASN A 160 -4.05 4.39 4.78
C ASN A 160 -3.06 3.26 5.07
N THR A 161 -2.10 3.04 4.17
CA THR A 161 -1.12 1.95 4.28
C THR A 161 0.28 2.49 3.98
N VAL A 162 1.19 2.33 4.93
CA VAL A 162 2.59 2.75 4.80
C VAL A 162 3.47 1.53 4.60
N LEU A 163 4.29 1.55 3.55
CA LEU A 163 5.33 0.54 3.30
C LEU A 163 6.69 1.14 3.61
N VAL A 164 7.50 0.43 4.37
CA VAL A 164 8.87 0.86 4.73
C VAL A 164 9.81 -0.33 4.80
N GLY A 165 11.07 -0.12 4.48
CA GLY A 165 12.12 -1.11 4.71
C GLY A 165 12.39 -1.31 6.21
N SER A 166 12.80 -2.50 6.59
CA SER A 166 13.25 -2.77 7.95
C SER A 166 14.49 -1.93 8.26
N PRO A 167 14.51 -1.19 9.37
CA PRO A 167 15.69 -0.43 9.76
C PRO A 167 16.88 -1.36 10.02
N VAL A 168 18.04 -0.97 9.50
CA VAL A 168 19.30 -1.73 9.63
C VAL A 168 20.20 -1.09 10.67
N ASP A 169 20.19 0.25 10.77
CA ASP A 169 21.14 1.01 11.59
C ASP A 169 20.74 1.04 13.07
N ALA A 170 21.74 0.95 13.95
CA ALA A 170 21.56 0.99 15.39
C ALA A 170 20.92 2.32 15.87
N ASP A 171 21.24 3.44 15.21
CA ASP A 171 20.75 4.77 15.55
C ASP A 171 19.29 5.02 15.16
N ALA A 172 18.76 4.19 14.25
CA ALA A 172 17.37 4.29 13.79
C ALA A 172 16.34 3.66 14.75
N THR A 173 16.78 3.04 15.83
CA THR A 173 16.03 2.07 16.64
C THR A 173 14.86 2.69 17.41
N VAL A 174 15.14 3.69 18.26
CA VAL A 174 14.12 4.40 19.05
C VAL A 174 13.19 5.20 18.14
N ALA A 175 13.77 5.82 17.12
CA ALA A 175 13.02 6.62 16.16
C ALA A 175 12.03 5.76 15.37
N PHE A 176 12.39 4.52 15.01
CA PHE A 176 11.48 3.56 14.39
C PHE A 176 10.36 3.14 15.34
N GLY A 177 10.66 2.82 16.60
CA GLY A 177 9.63 2.50 17.61
C GLY A 177 8.63 3.64 17.75
N GLY A 178 9.11 4.89 17.84
CA GLY A 178 8.28 6.09 17.87
C GLY A 178 7.42 6.27 16.61
N PHE A 179 7.98 5.96 15.43
CA PHE A 179 7.24 5.97 14.17
C PHE A 179 6.08 4.97 14.16
N VAL A 180 6.29 3.74 14.64
CA VAL A 180 5.21 2.75 14.72
C VAL A 180 4.11 3.17 15.69
N VAL A 181 4.47 3.71 16.85
CA VAL A 181 3.50 4.26 17.82
C VAL A 181 2.69 5.41 17.19
N ASP A 182 3.33 6.30 16.46
CA ASP A 182 2.64 7.39 15.75
C ASP A 182 1.67 6.87 14.70
N LEU A 183 2.08 5.89 13.89
CA LEU A 183 1.21 5.26 12.88
C LEU A 183 -0.04 4.62 13.50
N ALA A 184 0.13 3.93 14.62
CA ALA A 184 -0.98 3.34 15.36
C ALA A 184 -1.97 4.41 15.84
N ARG A 185 -1.48 5.53 16.38
CA ARG A 185 -2.30 6.68 16.80
C ARG A 185 -3.03 7.35 15.64
N LEU A 186 -2.36 7.44 14.47
CA LEU A 186 -2.93 7.98 13.24
C LEU A 186 -3.85 7.00 12.52
N ARG A 187 -4.02 5.78 13.06
CA ARG A 187 -4.81 4.71 12.46
C ARG A 187 -4.38 4.37 11.02
N ARG A 188 -3.05 4.31 10.80
CA ARG A 188 -2.46 3.93 9.53
C ARG A 188 -1.94 2.51 9.62
N ASN A 189 -2.23 1.71 8.61
CA ASN A 189 -1.64 0.39 8.49
C ASN A 189 -0.16 0.51 8.14
N LEU A 190 0.64 -0.41 8.65
CA LEU A 190 2.07 -0.47 8.39
C LEU A 190 2.44 -1.84 7.84
N VAL A 191 3.31 -1.85 6.85
CA VAL A 191 4.03 -3.05 6.41
C VAL A 191 5.52 -2.74 6.37
N VAL A 192 6.27 -3.43 7.21
CA VAL A 192 7.74 -3.35 7.25
C VAL A 192 8.30 -4.50 6.45
N ILE A 193 9.13 -4.21 5.46
CA ILE A 193 9.71 -5.22 4.58
C ILE A 193 11.15 -5.45 4.98
N ARG A 194 11.46 -6.68 5.37
CA ARG A 194 12.83 -7.14 5.52
C ARG A 194 13.21 -7.96 4.30
N GLU A 195 14.16 -7.45 3.57
CA GLU A 195 14.68 -8.06 2.36
C GLU A 195 15.64 -9.21 2.64
N PRO A 196 15.83 -10.11 1.67
CA PRO A 196 16.83 -11.16 1.77
C PRO A 196 18.23 -10.55 1.93
N GLN A 197 19.05 -11.15 2.76
CA GLN A 197 20.45 -10.71 2.96
C GLN A 197 21.37 -11.09 1.79
N THR A 198 20.97 -12.05 0.98
CA THR A 198 21.73 -12.48 -0.21
C THR A 198 21.15 -11.84 -1.46
N ALA A 199 21.97 -11.07 -2.17
CA ALA A 199 21.63 -10.41 -3.44
C ALA A 199 21.23 -11.38 -4.59
N GLN A 200 21.28 -12.68 -4.35
CA GLN A 200 21.06 -13.75 -5.32
C GLN A 200 19.65 -14.34 -5.32
N GLN A 201 18.73 -13.84 -4.47
CA GLN A 201 17.34 -14.23 -4.64
C GLN A 201 16.77 -13.41 -5.80
N ASP A 202 16.53 -14.12 -6.89
CA ASP A 202 15.92 -13.57 -8.10
C ASP A 202 14.72 -12.69 -7.73
N LEU A 203 14.78 -11.44 -8.17
CA LEU A 203 13.60 -10.56 -8.18
C LEU A 203 12.39 -11.37 -8.68
N PRO A 204 11.16 -11.07 -8.24
CA PRO A 204 9.94 -11.77 -8.68
C PRO A 204 9.66 -11.64 -10.18
N GLY A 205 10.63 -11.90 -11.00
CA GLY A 205 10.62 -12.03 -12.44
C GLY A 205 11.08 -13.43 -12.91
N GLY A 206 11.57 -14.26 -11.97
CA GLY A 206 12.00 -15.63 -12.24
C GLY A 206 10.84 -16.55 -12.66
N ARG A 207 11.17 -17.68 -13.30
CA ARG A 207 10.19 -18.69 -13.73
C ARG A 207 9.80 -19.54 -12.50
N GLY A 208 8.50 -19.73 -12.25
CA GLY A 208 7.96 -20.62 -11.21
C GLY A 208 6.89 -19.96 -10.31
N ASP A 209 6.24 -20.77 -9.50
CA ASP A 209 5.23 -20.33 -8.54
C ASP A 209 5.92 -19.68 -7.34
N LEU A 210 5.30 -18.64 -6.77
CA LEU A 210 5.73 -18.01 -5.50
C LEU A 210 4.98 -18.63 -4.35
N ARG A 211 5.67 -19.09 -3.32
CA ARG A 211 5.06 -19.54 -2.08
C ARG A 211 5.04 -18.41 -1.05
N LEU A 212 3.83 -17.98 -0.68
CA LEU A 212 3.58 -16.96 0.32
C LEU A 212 2.94 -17.58 1.57
N ASP A 213 3.64 -17.56 2.68
CA ASP A 213 3.14 -18.01 3.97
C ASP A 213 2.57 -16.83 4.76
N VAL A 214 1.31 -16.96 5.21
CA VAL A 214 0.64 -15.97 6.07
C VAL A 214 0.39 -16.60 7.44
N TRP A 215 1.05 -16.05 8.46
CA TRP A 215 0.95 -16.56 9.82
C TRP A 215 -0.24 -15.96 10.55
N TRP A 216 -1.24 -16.81 10.70
CA TRP A 216 -2.50 -16.48 11.34
C TRP A 216 -2.43 -16.68 12.84
N ARG A 217 -2.81 -15.66 13.61
CA ARG A 217 -2.87 -15.73 15.07
C ARG A 217 -4.25 -15.28 15.56
N GLY A 218 -5.25 -16.10 15.25
CA GLY A 218 -6.63 -15.79 15.60
C GLY A 218 -7.31 -14.76 14.69
N GLN A 219 -8.60 -14.55 14.92
CA GLN A 219 -9.45 -13.66 14.12
C GLN A 219 -9.28 -12.19 14.55
N ASN A 220 -8.08 -11.65 14.48
CA ASN A 220 -7.78 -10.25 14.77
C ASN A 220 -7.68 -9.41 13.49
N ALA A 221 -7.56 -8.08 13.67
CA ALA A 221 -7.46 -7.15 12.56
C ALA A 221 -6.22 -7.41 11.68
N ASN A 222 -5.08 -7.77 12.30
CA ASN A 222 -3.85 -8.08 11.56
C ASN A 222 -4.03 -9.29 10.63
N GLY A 223 -4.66 -10.36 11.10
CA GLY A 223 -4.90 -11.55 10.29
C GLY A 223 -5.69 -11.21 9.04
N ALA A 224 -6.80 -10.51 9.19
CA ALA A 224 -7.63 -10.10 8.07
C ALA A 224 -6.93 -9.11 7.13
N PHE A 225 -6.11 -8.20 7.66
CA PHE A 225 -5.30 -7.27 6.86
C PHE A 225 -4.22 -8.00 6.06
N MET A 226 -3.44 -8.88 6.69
CA MET A 226 -2.42 -9.69 6.02
C MET A 226 -3.03 -10.52 4.89
N LEU A 227 -4.19 -11.10 5.13
CA LEU A 227 -4.89 -11.89 4.12
C LEU A 227 -5.40 -11.02 2.97
N ALA A 228 -5.92 -9.82 3.26
CA ALA A 228 -6.30 -8.85 2.22
C ALA A 228 -5.09 -8.49 1.34
N LEU A 229 -3.92 -8.22 1.94
CA LEU A 229 -2.68 -7.96 1.21
C LEU A 229 -2.25 -9.18 0.38
N ALA A 230 -2.28 -10.38 0.94
CA ALA A 230 -1.93 -11.61 0.23
C ALA A 230 -2.81 -11.85 -1.00
N CYS A 231 -4.13 -11.63 -0.87
CA CYS A 231 -5.08 -11.72 -1.99
C CYS A 231 -4.80 -10.66 -3.07
N LEU A 232 -4.42 -9.43 -2.66
CA LEU A 232 -4.02 -8.40 -3.62
C LEU A 232 -2.72 -8.77 -4.34
N VAL A 233 -1.74 -9.33 -3.63
CA VAL A 233 -0.50 -9.84 -4.22
C VAL A 233 -0.79 -10.96 -5.22
N GLN A 234 -1.65 -11.93 -4.88
CA GLN A 234 -2.07 -12.99 -5.82
C GLN A 234 -2.64 -12.43 -7.13
N ARG A 235 -3.45 -11.37 -7.04
CA ARG A 235 -4.11 -10.74 -8.20
C ARG A 235 -3.22 -9.75 -8.94
N GLY A 236 -2.29 -9.11 -8.24
CA GLY A 236 -1.44 -8.03 -8.76
C GLY A 236 -0.12 -8.49 -9.38
N THR A 237 0.27 -9.75 -9.19
CA THR A 237 1.48 -10.33 -9.77
C THR A 237 1.17 -11.14 -11.03
N LEU A 238 2.13 -11.18 -11.96
CA LEU A 238 2.04 -12.03 -13.16
C LEU A 238 2.41 -13.49 -12.86
N ARG A 239 3.00 -13.76 -11.70
CA ARG A 239 3.37 -15.10 -11.25
C ARG A 239 2.22 -15.71 -10.47
N ARG A 240 2.07 -17.02 -10.58
CA ARG A 240 1.15 -17.76 -9.71
C ARG A 240 1.68 -17.70 -8.27
N VAL A 241 0.85 -17.25 -7.34
CA VAL A 241 1.17 -17.22 -5.90
C VAL A 241 0.42 -18.35 -5.22
N ARG A 242 1.17 -19.29 -4.65
CA ARG A 242 0.63 -20.33 -3.76
C ARG A 242 0.58 -19.75 -2.36
N LEU A 243 -0.62 -19.45 -1.91
CA LEU A 243 -0.87 -18.93 -0.56
C LEU A 243 -1.02 -20.08 0.43
N ARG A 244 -0.28 -20.01 1.53
CA ARG A 244 -0.41 -20.92 2.64
C ARG A 244 -0.80 -20.16 3.91
N LEU A 245 -1.90 -20.56 4.53
CA LEU A 245 -2.36 -20.04 5.81
C LEU A 245 -1.80 -20.91 6.93
N CYS A 246 -0.90 -20.36 7.72
CA CYS A 246 -0.20 -21.07 8.75
C CYS A 246 -0.69 -20.64 10.14
N GLN A 247 -0.87 -21.60 11.05
CA GLN A 247 -1.21 -21.34 12.45
C GLN A 247 -0.47 -22.32 13.36
N ILE A 248 -0.01 -21.81 14.50
CA ILE A 248 0.41 -22.65 15.62
C ILE A 248 -0.78 -22.75 16.57
N ALA A 249 -1.28 -23.95 16.80
CA ALA A 249 -2.34 -24.20 17.77
C ALA A 249 -1.82 -23.94 19.19
N GLU A 250 -2.65 -23.32 20.03
CA GLU A 250 -2.30 -23.13 21.44
C GLU A 250 -2.25 -24.47 22.16
N ALA A 251 -1.49 -24.52 23.25
CA ALA A 251 -1.34 -25.76 24.04
C ALA A 251 -2.71 -26.27 24.48
N GLY A 252 -3.02 -27.53 24.14
CA GLY A 252 -4.30 -28.16 24.41
C GLY A 252 -5.41 -27.90 23.37
N ALA A 253 -5.17 -27.07 22.39
CA ALA A 253 -6.11 -26.88 21.30
C ALA A 253 -5.98 -28.01 20.25
N SER A 254 -7.14 -28.50 19.78
CA SER A 254 -7.14 -29.53 18.73
C SER A 254 -6.68 -28.96 17.38
N VAL A 255 -5.58 -29.48 16.84
CA VAL A 255 -5.07 -29.14 15.52
C VAL A 255 -6.15 -29.32 14.45
N ALA A 256 -6.91 -30.43 14.51
CA ALA A 256 -8.00 -30.71 13.57
C ALA A 256 -9.14 -29.67 13.66
N ALA A 257 -9.45 -29.16 14.85
CA ALA A 257 -10.46 -28.12 15.03
C ALA A 257 -9.95 -26.78 14.45
N CYS A 258 -8.70 -26.41 14.73
CA CYS A 258 -8.10 -25.19 14.17
C CYS A 258 -8.01 -25.25 12.64
N THR A 259 -7.65 -26.41 12.08
CA THR A 259 -7.58 -26.63 10.62
C THR A 259 -8.94 -26.39 9.98
N ARG A 260 -10.02 -27.01 10.51
CA ARG A 260 -11.37 -26.81 10.00
C ARG A 260 -11.81 -25.34 10.03
N VAL A 261 -11.51 -24.63 11.13
CA VAL A 261 -11.84 -23.21 11.26
C VAL A 261 -11.15 -22.36 10.19
N LEU A 262 -9.86 -22.63 9.91
CA LEU A 262 -9.13 -21.93 8.87
C LEU A 262 -9.59 -22.29 7.45
N GLU A 263 -9.90 -23.56 7.19
CA GLU A 263 -10.43 -24.02 5.91
C GLU A 263 -11.82 -23.39 5.64
N ASP A 264 -12.70 -23.37 6.65
CA ASP A 264 -14.00 -22.73 6.56
C ASP A 264 -13.87 -21.23 6.32
N PHE A 265 -12.93 -20.58 6.98
CA PHE A 265 -12.64 -19.17 6.76
C PHE A 265 -12.14 -18.91 5.34
N ALA A 266 -11.15 -19.69 4.84
CA ALA A 266 -10.64 -19.57 3.49
C ALA A 266 -11.74 -19.78 2.43
N ARG A 267 -12.61 -20.77 2.66
CA ARG A 267 -13.76 -21.07 1.79
C ARG A 267 -14.77 -19.93 1.78
N GLN A 268 -15.15 -19.40 2.95
CA GLN A 268 -16.07 -18.26 3.07
C GLN A 268 -15.51 -16.99 2.43
N ALA A 269 -14.19 -16.78 2.55
CA ALA A 269 -13.49 -15.66 1.94
C ALA A 269 -13.20 -15.86 0.43
N ARG A 270 -13.50 -17.04 -0.12
CA ARG A 270 -13.19 -17.43 -1.51
C ARG A 270 -11.71 -17.28 -1.85
N ILE A 271 -10.86 -17.73 -0.95
CA ILE A 271 -9.40 -17.65 -1.07
C ILE A 271 -8.87 -19.05 -1.33
N GLU A 272 -8.13 -19.20 -2.43
CA GLU A 272 -7.35 -20.42 -2.69
C GLU A 272 -6.10 -20.39 -1.83
N ALA A 273 -6.12 -21.12 -0.73
CA ALA A 273 -4.98 -21.22 0.18
C ALA A 273 -4.86 -22.65 0.73
N GLU A 274 -3.63 -23.11 0.84
CA GLU A 274 -3.29 -24.30 1.61
C GLU A 274 -3.33 -23.97 3.11
N VAL A 275 -3.99 -24.79 3.91
CA VAL A 275 -4.05 -24.59 5.36
C VAL A 275 -3.00 -25.47 6.03
N CYS A 276 -2.17 -24.87 6.90
CA CYS A 276 -1.11 -25.54 7.64
C CYS A 276 -1.21 -25.20 9.13
N VAL A 277 -1.79 -26.10 9.91
CA VAL A 277 -1.84 -25.96 11.38
C VAL A 277 -0.89 -26.94 12.02
N VAL A 278 -0.05 -26.44 12.91
CA VAL A 278 0.91 -27.24 13.67
C VAL A 278 0.65 -27.10 15.17
N GLU A 279 0.97 -28.13 15.94
CA GLU A 279 0.86 -28.08 17.39
C GLU A 279 1.93 -27.17 18.00
N GLY A 280 1.55 -26.42 19.02
CA GLY A 280 2.47 -25.61 19.82
C GLY A 280 3.30 -26.50 20.74
N ASP A 281 4.61 -26.39 20.66
CA ASP A 281 5.59 -27.18 21.43
C ASP A 281 6.28 -26.36 22.54
N GLY A 282 5.73 -25.17 22.87
CA GLY A 282 6.26 -24.27 23.90
C GLY A 282 7.47 -23.45 23.45
N ARG A 283 8.01 -23.68 22.24
CA ARG A 283 9.10 -22.87 21.70
C ARG A 283 8.62 -21.48 21.28
N PRO A 284 9.51 -20.46 21.27
CA PRO A 284 9.15 -19.12 20.84
C PRO A 284 8.54 -19.13 19.44
N PHE A 285 7.42 -18.40 19.28
CA PHE A 285 6.65 -18.32 18.03
C PHE A 285 7.51 -17.97 16.81
N ALA A 286 8.42 -16.99 16.94
CA ALA A 286 9.27 -16.53 15.84
C ALA A 286 10.26 -17.62 15.36
N VAL A 287 10.79 -18.45 16.28
CA VAL A 287 11.67 -19.57 15.95
C VAL A 287 10.90 -20.62 15.15
N ARG A 288 9.69 -20.96 15.59
CA ARG A 288 8.83 -21.92 14.88
C ARG A 288 8.45 -21.46 13.48
N ILE A 289 8.14 -20.17 13.33
CA ILE A 289 7.88 -19.57 12.01
C ILE A 289 9.08 -19.76 11.08
N SER A 290 10.29 -19.48 11.57
CA SER A 290 11.51 -19.57 10.77
C SER A 290 11.76 -20.98 10.26
N GLU A 291 11.50 -21.99 11.08
CA GLU A 291 11.64 -23.40 10.68
C GLU A 291 10.57 -23.80 9.64
N LEU A 292 9.30 -23.48 9.92
CA LEU A 292 8.18 -23.94 9.12
C LEU A 292 8.01 -23.20 7.78
N SER A 293 8.53 -21.99 7.70
CA SER A 293 8.52 -21.18 6.48
C SER A 293 9.87 -21.11 5.76
N ALA A 294 10.83 -21.95 6.13
CA ALA A 294 12.16 -21.96 5.51
C ALA A 294 12.13 -22.15 3.97
N ALA A 295 11.12 -22.85 3.46
CA ALA A 295 10.91 -23.09 2.03
C ALA A 295 9.93 -22.07 1.38
N ALA A 296 9.49 -21.04 2.10
CA ALA A 296 8.65 -20.00 1.54
C ALA A 296 9.50 -18.92 0.87
N ASP A 297 9.04 -18.38 -0.26
CA ASP A 297 9.69 -17.23 -0.92
C ASP A 297 9.43 -15.92 -0.14
N ALA A 298 8.24 -15.82 0.47
CA ALA A 298 7.86 -14.69 1.31
C ALA A 298 7.01 -15.15 2.50
N THR A 299 7.17 -14.47 3.63
CA THR A 299 6.43 -14.74 4.86
C THR A 299 5.80 -13.46 5.40
N CYS A 300 4.51 -13.50 5.70
CA CYS A 300 3.78 -12.40 6.29
C CYS A 300 3.48 -12.68 7.77
N ILE A 301 3.89 -11.77 8.65
CA ILE A 301 3.81 -11.92 10.11
C ILE A 301 3.13 -10.69 10.70
N GLY A 302 2.12 -10.88 11.56
CA GLY A 302 1.44 -9.80 12.24
C GLY A 302 2.28 -9.20 13.38
N LEU A 303 2.36 -7.86 13.42
CA LEU A 303 2.90 -7.11 14.55
C LEU A 303 1.80 -6.90 15.60
N ARG A 304 2.19 -6.90 16.87
CA ARG A 304 1.25 -6.49 17.91
C ARG A 304 0.99 -4.98 17.87
N MET A 305 -0.22 -4.58 18.19
CA MET A 305 -0.54 -3.16 18.38
C MET A 305 0.27 -2.59 19.55
N PRO A 306 0.88 -1.40 19.41
CA PRO A 306 1.49 -0.70 20.53
C PRO A 306 0.48 -0.50 21.66
N ARG A 307 0.92 -0.67 22.91
CA ARG A 307 0.11 -0.37 24.09
C ARG A 307 -0.05 1.15 24.25
N ALA A 308 -1.05 1.58 25.03
CA ALA A 308 -1.31 3.00 25.22
C ALA A 308 -0.13 3.74 25.88
N ASP A 309 0.58 3.06 26.77
CA ASP A 309 1.75 3.52 27.53
C ASP A 309 3.08 3.04 26.95
N GLU A 310 3.07 2.44 25.75
CA GLU A 310 4.25 1.89 25.11
C GLU A 310 5.29 2.96 24.81
N THR A 311 6.51 2.75 25.30
CA THR A 311 7.64 3.61 24.94
C THR A 311 8.23 3.18 23.60
N PRO A 312 8.83 4.12 22.84
CA PRO A 312 9.51 3.79 21.57
C PRO A 312 10.55 2.68 21.70
N ASP A 313 11.33 2.68 22.78
CA ASP A 313 12.37 1.67 23.06
C ASP A 313 11.78 0.29 23.28
N SER A 314 10.72 0.20 24.11
CA SER A 314 10.04 -1.07 24.38
C SER A 314 9.47 -1.71 23.11
N TYR A 315 8.88 -0.87 22.24
CA TYR A 315 8.35 -1.38 20.97
C TYR A 315 9.47 -1.80 20.03
N TRP A 316 10.58 -1.07 20.00
CA TRP A 316 11.75 -1.44 19.23
C TRP A 316 12.32 -2.78 19.68
N ASP A 317 12.49 -3.00 20.98
CA ASP A 317 13.01 -4.27 21.51
C ASP A 317 12.14 -5.46 21.13
N TYR A 318 10.81 -5.29 21.19
CA TYR A 318 9.87 -6.30 20.68
C TYR A 318 10.08 -6.56 19.18
N PHE A 319 10.13 -5.49 18.36
CA PHE A 319 10.29 -5.63 16.91
C PHE A 319 11.64 -6.26 16.56
N ARG A 320 12.72 -5.81 17.19
CA ARG A 320 14.07 -6.35 17.01
C ARG A 320 14.11 -7.85 17.31
N THR A 321 13.58 -8.28 18.43
CA THR A 321 13.53 -9.69 18.81
C THR A 321 12.81 -10.54 17.75
N LEU A 322 11.68 -10.04 17.25
CA LEU A 322 10.92 -10.73 16.19
C LEU A 322 11.71 -10.76 14.87
N ARG A 323 12.29 -9.62 14.47
CA ARG A 323 13.10 -9.48 13.26
C ARG A 323 14.30 -10.42 13.27
N ASP A 324 15.05 -10.44 14.37
CA ASP A 324 16.29 -11.23 14.50
C ASP A 324 15.98 -12.74 14.55
N ALA A 325 14.93 -13.14 15.23
CA ALA A 325 14.49 -14.54 15.25
C ALA A 325 13.98 -15.05 13.89
N THR A 326 13.54 -14.15 13.01
CA THR A 326 13.10 -14.49 11.65
C THR A 326 14.19 -14.23 10.59
N ALA A 327 15.42 -13.88 10.99
CA ALA A 327 16.53 -13.58 10.09
C ALA A 327 16.81 -14.68 9.02
N PRO A 328 16.65 -15.98 9.30
CA PRO A 328 16.87 -17.03 8.30
C PRO A 328 15.86 -17.04 7.15
N LEU A 329 14.68 -16.39 7.31
CA LEU A 329 13.67 -16.35 6.25
C LEU A 329 14.09 -15.41 5.12
N PRO A 330 13.73 -15.72 3.85
CA PRO A 330 14.10 -14.88 2.71
C PRO A 330 13.49 -13.48 2.77
N LEU A 331 12.25 -13.33 2.38
CA LEU A 331 11.51 -12.07 2.42
C LEU A 331 10.47 -12.11 3.54
N VAL A 332 10.49 -11.12 4.43
CA VAL A 332 9.49 -11.03 5.49
C VAL A 332 8.76 -9.70 5.43
N ALA A 333 7.44 -9.76 5.44
CA ALA A 333 6.56 -8.62 5.57
C ALA A 333 5.93 -8.63 6.98
N PHE A 334 6.32 -7.69 7.82
CA PHE A 334 5.70 -7.49 9.13
C PHE A 334 4.53 -6.50 8.98
N ALA A 335 3.32 -6.93 9.32
CA ALA A 335 2.10 -6.17 9.10
C ALA A 335 1.44 -5.73 10.41
N LEU A 336 1.05 -4.46 10.48
CA LEU A 336 0.28 -3.87 11.57
C LEU A 336 -1.00 -3.24 11.00
N ALA A 337 -2.15 -3.74 11.40
CA ALA A 337 -3.45 -3.16 11.07
C ALA A 337 -3.86 -2.18 12.15
N SER A 338 -3.81 -0.89 11.85
CA SER A 338 -4.19 0.19 12.76
C SER A 338 -5.44 0.95 12.31
N GLU A 339 -5.83 0.79 11.04
CA GLU A 339 -7.04 1.39 10.48
C GLU A 339 -8.29 0.74 11.06
N GLN A 340 -9.31 1.55 11.35
CA GLN A 340 -10.62 1.05 11.81
C GLN A 340 -11.47 0.50 10.66
N VAL A 341 -10.92 -0.42 9.90
CA VAL A 341 -11.63 -1.12 8.83
C VAL A 341 -11.94 -2.54 9.28
N ASN A 342 -13.16 -2.97 9.05
CA ASN A 342 -13.49 -4.38 9.24
C ASN A 342 -12.99 -5.18 8.03
N PHE A 343 -11.72 -5.56 8.05
CA PHE A 343 -11.11 -6.33 6.97
C PHE A 343 -11.84 -7.66 6.69
N LYS A 344 -12.57 -8.21 7.68
CA LYS A 344 -13.39 -9.42 7.46
C LYS A 344 -14.54 -9.17 6.48
N SER A 345 -15.08 -7.95 6.42
CA SER A 345 -16.18 -7.63 5.51
C SER A 345 -15.72 -7.50 4.05
N ILE A 346 -14.41 -7.33 3.79
CA ILE A 346 -13.86 -7.33 2.44
C ILE A 346 -14.07 -8.68 1.75
N PHE A 347 -14.10 -9.76 2.51
CA PHE A 347 -14.24 -11.15 2.03
C PHE A 347 -15.68 -11.66 2.07
N ARG A 348 -16.61 -10.94 2.70
CA ARG A 348 -18.04 -11.29 2.72
C ARG A 348 -18.73 -10.63 1.55
N ASN A 349 -18.97 -11.37 0.49
CA ASN A 349 -19.92 -11.07 -0.57
C ASN A 349 -21.18 -11.89 -0.37
#